data_82e82c50900d73b678feffa065472211
#
_entry.id   82e82c50900d73b678feffa065472211
#
_cell.length_a   1.000
_cell.length_b   1.000
_cell.length_c   1.000
_cell.angle_alpha   90.00
_cell.angle_beta   90.00
_cell.angle_gamma   90.00
#
_symmetry.space_group_name_H-M   'P 1'
#
loop_
_entity.id
_entity.type
_entity.pdbx_description
1 polymer ?
#
loop_
_entity_poly.entity_id
_entity_poly.type
_entity_poly.pdbx_seq_one_letter_code
_entity_poly.pdbx_strand_id
1 'polypeptide(L)'
;AFIPTPWQHTIAAYIFRFYWIHYPMRASQFLIATQKETPADAEVISHQLMLRAGLIRRLASGLYTWLPMGLRSIRKVERIVREELDAAGAQELLMPAVQPAELWQESGRWQQYGPELLRLKDRHQRDFCIGPTHEEVITDMVRKEIHSYKSLPMNFYQIQTKFRDEVRPRFGVMRSREFIMKDAYSFHLGQESLQQTYNSMHIAYSNIFTRLGLNFRAVRADSGSIGGDASQEFHVLARSGEDDIAFSNNTNSSFAANVETAEAMLPVALRLAPSKAMGKIHTPNQKTIDSVCEFLGLAKDQSLKTLVVLGTADDEGHHPLVALLLRGDHNMNDIKAEKHPMIAAPLTMAPEQRIIDELGTQPGSIGPVGLSISIIADRAVTVMSDFTAGANEAGYHFTNINWQRDCSYSDVADIRNVVAGDPSPCGHGEIEIKRGIEVGHIFQLGDKYSRAMNATVLNENGKPQFMQMGCYGIGITRVVAACIEQNFDEKGIM
;
A
#
# COMPACT_ATOMS: atom_id res chain seq x y z
N ALA A 1 -1.42 -80.51 -27.03
CA ALA A 1 -1.43 -79.21 -27.33
C ALA A 1 -1.88 -78.37 -26.10
N PHE A 2 -1.15 -77.40 -25.77
CA PHE A 2 -1.19 -76.70 -24.50
C PHE A 2 -2.20 -75.53 -24.53
N ILE A 3 -3.00 -75.47 -23.45
CA ILE A 3 -3.82 -74.34 -23.10
C ILE A 3 -3.04 -73.45 -22.15
N PRO A 4 -3.09 -72.13 -22.25
CA PRO A 4 -2.89 -71.26 -21.10
C PRO A 4 -4.15 -70.49 -20.82
N THR A 5 -4.62 -70.59 -19.57
CA THR A 5 -5.65 -69.77 -18.97
C THR A 5 -5.23 -68.33 -18.80
N PRO A 6 -6.07 -67.33 -19.16
CA PRO A 6 -5.80 -65.95 -18.78
C PRO A 6 -6.36 -65.69 -17.39
N TRP A 7 -5.51 -65.19 -16.51
CA TRP A 7 -5.92 -64.56 -15.27
C TRP A 7 -6.65 -63.29 -15.54
N GLN A 8 -7.97 -63.31 -15.50
CA GLN A 8 -8.78 -62.08 -15.40
C GLN A 8 -8.68 -61.55 -13.97
N HIS A 9 -7.81 -60.63 -13.70
CA HIS A 9 -7.89 -59.83 -12.53
C HIS A 9 -9.04 -58.83 -12.69
N THR A 10 -10.20 -59.21 -12.17
CA THR A 10 -11.31 -58.30 -11.93
C THR A 10 -10.82 -57.32 -10.83
N ILE A 11 -10.30 -56.17 -11.24
CA ILE A 11 -10.15 -55.01 -10.34
C ILE A 11 -11.58 -54.57 -10.05
N ALA A 12 -12.18 -55.09 -8.96
CA ALA A 12 -13.34 -54.49 -8.35
C ALA A 12 -12.95 -53.08 -7.94
N ALA A 13 -13.32 -52.08 -8.75
CA ALA A 13 -13.27 -50.69 -8.35
C ALA A 13 -14.11 -50.50 -7.13
N TYR A 14 -13.51 -50.61 -5.96
CA TYR A 14 -14.09 -50.07 -4.74
C TYR A 14 -14.19 -48.56 -4.91
N ILE A 15 -15.31 -48.13 -5.46
CA ILE A 15 -15.76 -46.76 -5.33
C ILE A 15 -16.05 -46.55 -3.85
N PHE A 16 -15.05 -46.12 -3.10
CA PHE A 16 -15.30 -45.55 -1.77
C PHE A 16 -16.12 -44.28 -2.01
N ARG A 17 -17.43 -44.46 -2.05
CA ARG A 17 -18.36 -43.37 -1.74
C ARG A 17 -18.07 -42.98 -0.30
N PHE A 18 -17.20 -42.00 -0.12
CA PHE A 18 -17.13 -41.23 1.12
C PHE A 18 -18.50 -40.58 1.30
N TYR A 19 -19.44 -41.32 1.93
CA TYR A 19 -20.55 -40.69 2.60
C TYR A 19 -19.94 -39.84 3.70
N TRP A 20 -19.80 -38.57 3.46
CA TRP A 20 -19.62 -37.61 4.52
C TRP A 20 -20.87 -37.75 5.38
N ILE A 21 -20.77 -38.55 6.46
CA ILE A 21 -21.79 -38.59 7.50
C ILE A 21 -21.75 -37.18 8.08
N HIS A 22 -22.62 -36.31 7.57
CA HIS A 22 -22.89 -35.02 8.17
C HIS A 22 -23.59 -35.30 9.51
N TYR A 23 -22.82 -35.42 10.55
CA TYR A 23 -23.37 -35.33 11.89
C TYR A 23 -23.91 -33.91 12.03
N PRO A 24 -25.24 -33.71 12.11
CA PRO A 24 -25.76 -32.36 12.27
C PRO A 24 -25.28 -31.84 13.62
N MET A 25 -24.51 -30.75 13.55
CA MET A 25 -24.00 -30.09 14.75
C MET A 25 -25.19 -29.47 15.49
N ARG A 26 -25.46 -29.93 16.70
CA ARG A 26 -26.54 -29.39 17.52
C ARG A 26 -26.12 -28.03 18.06
N ALA A 27 -26.97 -27.00 17.91
CA ALA A 27 -26.71 -25.67 18.44
C ALA A 27 -26.46 -25.68 19.97
N SER A 28 -27.12 -26.61 20.69
CA SER A 28 -26.92 -26.81 22.13
C SER A 28 -25.54 -27.34 22.53
N GLN A 29 -24.75 -27.84 21.55
CA GLN A 29 -23.40 -28.36 21.75
C GLN A 29 -22.34 -27.47 21.08
N PHE A 30 -22.75 -26.35 20.51
CA PHE A 30 -21.87 -25.42 19.81
C PHE A 30 -21.77 -24.11 20.61
N LEU A 31 -20.54 -23.61 20.81
CA LEU A 31 -20.33 -22.35 21.50
C LEU A 31 -20.83 -21.18 20.65
N ILE A 32 -22.02 -20.67 20.98
CA ILE A 32 -22.61 -19.47 20.42
C ILE A 32 -22.43 -18.36 21.46
N ALA A 33 -21.33 -17.60 21.34
CA ALA A 33 -20.90 -16.63 22.36
C ALA A 33 -21.36 -15.20 21.99
N THR A 34 -22.64 -14.98 21.76
CA THR A 34 -23.15 -13.65 21.41
C THR A 34 -23.16 -12.69 22.60
N GLN A 35 -23.04 -11.40 22.33
CA GLN A 35 -23.11 -10.31 23.30
C GLN A 35 -24.15 -9.27 22.87
N LYS A 36 -24.88 -8.69 23.81
CA LYS A 36 -25.87 -7.65 23.55
C LYS A 36 -25.20 -6.29 23.36
N GLU A 37 -24.23 -5.99 24.20
CA GLU A 37 -23.53 -4.71 24.23
C GLU A 37 -22.34 -4.68 23.29
N THR A 38 -22.07 -3.53 22.74
CA THR A 38 -20.86 -3.26 21.94
C THR A 38 -19.78 -2.72 22.88
N PRO A 39 -18.59 -3.32 22.94
CA PRO A 39 -17.47 -2.75 23.70
C PRO A 39 -17.14 -1.32 23.20
N ALA A 40 -16.82 -0.43 24.15
CA ALA A 40 -16.59 0.99 23.87
C ALA A 40 -15.37 1.25 22.96
N ASP A 41 -14.43 0.31 22.89
CA ASP A 41 -13.23 0.37 22.06
C ASP A 41 -13.44 -0.18 20.63
N ALA A 42 -14.63 -0.65 20.29
CA ALA A 42 -14.98 -1.13 18.96
C ALA A 42 -15.51 0.04 18.09
N GLU A 43 -14.63 0.64 17.29
CA GLU A 43 -14.94 1.85 16.50
C GLU A 43 -15.68 1.52 15.20
N VAL A 44 -15.23 0.50 14.45
CA VAL A 44 -15.79 0.14 13.14
C VAL A 44 -16.82 -0.97 13.25
N ILE A 45 -17.75 -1.01 12.29
CA ILE A 45 -18.89 -1.90 12.33
C ILE A 45 -18.52 -3.40 12.31
N SER A 46 -17.51 -3.77 11.53
CA SER A 46 -17.01 -5.15 11.50
C SER A 46 -16.50 -5.60 12.88
N HIS A 47 -15.72 -4.74 13.55
CA HIS A 47 -15.22 -5.06 14.90
C HIS A 47 -16.36 -5.22 15.90
N GLN A 48 -17.35 -4.31 15.88
CA GLN A 48 -18.54 -4.37 16.73
C GLN A 48 -19.33 -5.66 16.51
N LEU A 49 -19.64 -5.96 15.25
CA LEU A 49 -20.45 -7.13 14.91
C LEU A 49 -19.71 -8.45 15.15
N MET A 50 -18.42 -8.52 14.88
CA MET A 50 -17.60 -9.71 15.17
C MET A 50 -17.55 -10.04 16.66
N LEU A 51 -17.43 -9.04 17.53
CA LEU A 51 -17.50 -9.21 18.99
C LEU A 51 -18.90 -9.64 19.43
N ARG A 52 -19.94 -8.94 18.97
CA ARG A 52 -21.34 -9.22 19.34
C ARG A 52 -21.80 -10.57 18.83
N ALA A 53 -21.48 -10.94 17.60
CA ALA A 53 -21.83 -12.25 17.04
C ALA A 53 -20.98 -13.41 17.60
N GLY A 54 -19.99 -13.14 18.44
CA GLY A 54 -19.13 -14.17 19.01
C GLY A 54 -18.22 -14.83 17.98
N LEU A 55 -17.71 -14.08 17.02
CA LEU A 55 -16.70 -14.54 16.07
C LEU A 55 -15.30 -14.46 16.66
N ILE A 56 -15.03 -13.41 17.45
CA ILE A 56 -13.73 -13.13 18.07
C ILE A 56 -13.88 -12.73 19.53
N ARG A 57 -12.76 -12.83 20.27
CA ARG A 57 -12.57 -12.22 21.60
C ARG A 57 -11.17 -11.59 21.67
N ARG A 58 -11.12 -10.39 22.21
CA ARG A 58 -9.84 -9.70 22.44
C ARG A 58 -9.08 -10.39 23.57
N LEU A 59 -7.84 -10.76 23.30
CA LEU A 59 -6.89 -11.26 24.31
C LEU A 59 -6.02 -10.10 24.83
N ALA A 60 -5.45 -9.33 23.93
CA ALA A 60 -4.66 -8.14 24.20
C ALA A 60 -4.80 -7.14 23.04
N SER A 61 -4.12 -6.00 23.08
CA SER A 61 -4.13 -5.04 21.99
C SER A 61 -3.60 -5.68 20.70
N GLY A 62 -4.44 -5.71 19.66
CA GLY A 62 -4.12 -6.34 18.37
C GLY A 62 -4.02 -7.86 18.37
N LEU A 63 -4.42 -8.53 19.45
CA LEU A 63 -4.44 -10.01 19.56
C LEU A 63 -5.85 -10.51 19.85
N TYR A 64 -6.34 -11.42 18.99
CA TYR A 64 -7.72 -11.92 19.06
C TYR A 64 -7.78 -13.45 19.03
N THR A 65 -8.61 -14.02 19.90
CA THR A 65 -9.01 -15.41 19.81
C THR A 65 -10.17 -15.52 18.82
N TRP A 66 -10.05 -16.35 17.81
CA TRP A 66 -11.12 -16.68 16.88
C TRP A 66 -11.96 -17.82 17.48
N LEU A 67 -13.21 -17.53 17.77
CA LEU A 67 -14.16 -18.50 18.30
C LEU A 67 -14.68 -19.46 17.20
N PRO A 68 -15.35 -20.55 17.55
CA PRO A 68 -15.74 -21.59 16.58
C PRO A 68 -16.47 -21.06 15.34
N MET A 69 -17.37 -20.08 15.48
CA MET A 69 -18.07 -19.48 14.35
C MET A 69 -17.13 -18.63 13.48
N GLY A 70 -16.27 -17.83 14.10
CA GLY A 70 -15.26 -17.02 13.40
C GLY A 70 -14.25 -17.88 12.64
N LEU A 71 -13.78 -19.00 13.24
CA LEU A 71 -12.89 -19.93 12.56
C LEU A 71 -13.54 -20.59 11.34
N ARG A 72 -14.84 -20.86 11.38
CA ARG A 72 -15.58 -21.36 10.19
C ARG A 72 -15.60 -20.33 9.07
N SER A 73 -15.74 -19.04 9.40
CA SER A 73 -15.68 -17.96 8.41
C SER A 73 -14.29 -17.87 7.77
N ILE A 74 -13.21 -17.94 8.56
CA ILE A 74 -11.83 -18.02 8.06
C ILE A 74 -11.68 -19.19 7.08
N ARG A 75 -12.05 -20.41 7.50
CA ARG A 75 -11.93 -21.63 6.67
C ARG A 75 -12.71 -21.55 5.37
N LYS A 76 -13.83 -20.82 5.34
CA LYS A 76 -14.60 -20.60 4.11
C LYS A 76 -13.82 -19.69 3.14
N VAL A 77 -13.21 -18.63 3.64
CA VAL A 77 -12.32 -17.76 2.84
C VAL A 77 -11.11 -18.54 2.35
N GLU A 78 -10.41 -19.24 3.24
CA GLU A 78 -9.25 -20.07 2.89
C GLU A 78 -9.54 -21.08 1.79
N ARG A 79 -10.72 -21.72 1.83
CA ARG A 79 -11.10 -22.68 0.79
C ARG A 79 -11.21 -22.01 -0.58
N ILE A 80 -11.88 -20.86 -0.68
CA ILE A 80 -12.01 -20.12 -1.93
C ILE A 80 -10.63 -19.70 -2.44
N VAL A 81 -9.75 -19.25 -1.56
CA VAL A 81 -8.38 -18.85 -1.89
C VAL A 81 -7.59 -20.04 -2.45
N ARG A 82 -7.64 -21.23 -1.80
CA ARG A 82 -6.98 -22.44 -2.30
C ARG A 82 -7.48 -22.85 -3.69
N GLU A 83 -8.79 -22.89 -3.87
CA GLU A 83 -9.41 -23.29 -5.14
C GLU A 83 -8.92 -22.40 -6.31
N GLU A 84 -8.82 -21.09 -6.13
CA GLU A 84 -8.37 -20.17 -7.18
C GLU A 84 -6.85 -20.20 -7.39
N LEU A 85 -6.04 -20.40 -6.33
CA LEU A 85 -4.59 -20.50 -6.45
C LEU A 85 -4.18 -21.83 -7.08
N ASP A 86 -4.81 -22.93 -6.69
CA ASP A 86 -4.57 -24.25 -7.29
C ASP A 86 -4.95 -24.23 -8.80
N ALA A 87 -6.08 -23.57 -9.15
CA ALA A 87 -6.48 -23.37 -10.54
C ALA A 87 -5.47 -22.48 -11.33
N ALA A 88 -4.80 -21.55 -10.65
CA ALA A 88 -3.73 -20.73 -11.23
C ALA A 88 -2.36 -21.47 -11.28
N GLY A 89 -2.29 -22.74 -10.86
CA GLY A 89 -1.08 -23.56 -10.89
C GLY A 89 -0.09 -23.30 -9.75
N ALA A 90 -0.49 -22.61 -8.70
CA ALA A 90 0.34 -22.42 -7.51
C ALA A 90 0.32 -23.67 -6.62
N GLN A 91 1.41 -23.91 -5.88
CA GLN A 91 1.60 -25.10 -5.03
C GLN A 91 1.61 -24.69 -3.55
N GLU A 92 0.76 -25.34 -2.74
CA GLU A 92 0.72 -25.07 -1.31
C GLU A 92 1.91 -25.70 -0.58
N LEU A 93 2.55 -24.95 0.31
CA LEU A 93 3.59 -25.42 1.23
C LEU A 93 3.36 -24.76 2.60
N LEU A 94 4.17 -25.08 3.60
CA LEU A 94 4.13 -24.44 4.92
C LEU A 94 5.54 -24.20 5.42
N MET A 95 5.88 -22.94 5.68
CA MET A 95 7.18 -22.51 6.16
C MET A 95 7.14 -22.21 7.67
N PRO A 96 8.28 -22.23 8.38
CA PRO A 96 8.32 -21.87 9.80
C PRO A 96 7.89 -20.43 10.06
N ALA A 97 7.14 -20.19 11.14
CA ALA A 97 6.82 -18.83 11.60
C ALA A 97 7.99 -18.13 12.27
N VAL A 98 8.83 -18.90 12.99
CA VAL A 98 10.07 -18.40 13.60
C VAL A 98 11.20 -18.52 12.59
N GLN A 99 11.87 -17.42 12.33
CA GLN A 99 12.86 -17.29 11.26
C GLN A 99 14.22 -16.88 11.82
N PRO A 100 15.33 -17.49 11.35
CA PRO A 100 16.68 -17.12 11.79
C PRO A 100 17.07 -15.74 11.25
N ALA A 101 17.75 -14.94 12.10
CA ALA A 101 18.17 -13.58 11.77
C ALA A 101 19.12 -13.53 10.56
N GLU A 102 19.89 -14.59 10.33
CA GLU A 102 20.89 -14.67 9.26
C GLU A 102 20.27 -14.45 7.89
N LEU A 103 19.08 -14.99 7.61
CA LEU A 103 18.37 -14.78 6.34
C LEU A 103 17.98 -13.33 6.14
N TRP A 104 17.50 -12.68 7.20
CA TRP A 104 17.13 -11.27 7.21
C TRP A 104 18.32 -10.33 7.10
N GLN A 105 19.48 -10.73 7.67
CA GLN A 105 20.74 -10.03 7.52
C GLN A 105 21.28 -10.15 6.10
N GLU A 106 21.17 -11.32 5.49
CA GLU A 106 21.59 -11.59 4.10
C GLU A 106 20.78 -10.72 3.11
N SER A 107 19.47 -10.57 3.29
CA SER A 107 18.63 -9.66 2.48
C SER A 107 18.84 -8.18 2.78
N GLY A 108 19.50 -7.83 3.88
CA GLY A 108 19.66 -6.47 4.39
C GLY A 108 18.45 -5.95 5.17
N ARG A 109 17.35 -6.71 5.25
CA ARG A 109 16.09 -6.25 5.88
C ARG A 109 16.09 -6.34 7.41
N TRP A 110 17.04 -7.03 8.03
CA TRP A 110 17.13 -7.08 9.49
C TRP A 110 17.17 -5.69 10.13
N GLN A 111 17.85 -4.73 9.52
CA GLN A 111 17.89 -3.34 9.99
C GLN A 111 16.80 -2.48 9.37
N GLN A 112 16.51 -2.67 8.08
CA GLN A 112 15.60 -1.83 7.31
C GLN A 112 14.13 -2.00 7.68
N TYR A 113 13.71 -3.20 8.15
CA TYR A 113 12.29 -3.47 8.48
C TYR A 113 11.79 -2.64 9.69
N GLY A 114 12.70 -2.21 10.54
CA GLY A 114 12.37 -1.34 11.65
C GLY A 114 11.78 -2.07 12.87
N PRO A 115 11.03 -1.33 13.73
CA PRO A 115 10.56 -1.84 15.02
C PRO A 115 9.40 -2.83 14.94
N GLU A 116 8.70 -2.89 13.81
CA GLU A 116 7.60 -3.86 13.61
C GLU A 116 8.08 -5.32 13.49
N LEU A 117 9.39 -5.54 13.26
CA LEU A 117 9.99 -6.87 13.28
C LEU A 117 10.18 -7.31 14.73
N LEU A 118 9.35 -8.24 15.21
CA LEU A 118 9.49 -8.80 16.56
C LEU A 118 10.70 -9.74 16.63
N ARG A 119 11.79 -9.25 17.21
CA ARG A 119 13.06 -9.99 17.39
C ARG A 119 13.07 -10.71 18.72
N LEU A 120 13.65 -11.91 18.73
CA LEU A 120 13.79 -12.74 19.92
C LEU A 120 15.13 -13.51 19.91
N LYS A 121 15.49 -14.06 21.04
CA LYS A 121 16.65 -14.93 21.18
C LYS A 121 16.22 -16.32 21.63
N ASP A 122 16.86 -17.35 21.07
CA ASP A 122 16.67 -18.70 21.58
C ASP A 122 17.49 -18.91 22.88
N ARG A 123 17.37 -20.13 23.46
CA ARG A 123 18.13 -20.49 24.69
C ARG A 123 19.65 -20.43 24.53
N HIS A 124 20.14 -20.45 23.28
CA HIS A 124 21.57 -20.34 22.96
C HIS A 124 21.99 -18.91 22.57
N GLN A 125 21.13 -17.92 22.82
CA GLN A 125 21.35 -16.49 22.51
C GLN A 125 21.51 -16.19 21.01
N ARG A 126 21.01 -17.08 20.12
CA ARG A 126 20.95 -16.82 18.69
C ARG A 126 19.74 -15.95 18.37
N ASP A 127 19.91 -15.01 17.44
CA ASP A 127 18.87 -14.09 17.05
C ASP A 127 17.88 -14.73 16.06
N PHE A 128 16.59 -14.50 16.29
CA PHE A 128 15.47 -14.92 15.47
C PHE A 128 14.45 -13.78 15.40
N CYS A 129 13.47 -13.93 14.51
CA CYS A 129 12.26 -13.11 14.53
C CYS A 129 11.01 -13.98 14.33
N ILE A 130 9.86 -13.43 14.68
CA ILE A 130 8.58 -13.98 14.20
C ILE A 130 8.29 -13.33 12.86
N GLY A 131 8.13 -14.15 11.82
CA GLY A 131 8.02 -13.69 10.45
C GLY A 131 6.80 -12.80 10.17
N PRO A 132 7.01 -11.53 9.82
CA PRO A 132 5.94 -10.67 9.30
C PRO A 132 5.61 -10.99 7.85
N THR A 133 6.54 -11.66 7.15
CA THR A 133 6.51 -12.11 5.74
C THR A 133 7.58 -13.20 5.53
N HIS A 134 7.67 -13.81 4.35
CA HIS A 134 8.55 -14.98 4.14
C HIS A 134 9.41 -14.93 2.87
N GLU A 135 9.69 -13.76 2.30
CA GLU A 135 10.55 -13.62 1.12
C GLU A 135 11.90 -14.30 1.31
N GLU A 136 12.53 -14.09 2.47
CA GLU A 136 13.84 -14.64 2.79
C GLU A 136 13.80 -16.17 2.90
N VAL A 137 12.78 -16.69 3.59
CA VAL A 137 12.66 -18.14 3.83
C VAL A 137 12.39 -18.91 2.54
N ILE A 138 11.48 -18.38 1.70
CA ILE A 138 11.16 -19.04 0.43
C ILE A 138 12.33 -18.94 -0.56
N THR A 139 13.07 -17.83 -0.57
CA THR A 139 14.26 -17.67 -1.41
C THR A 139 15.36 -18.64 -0.99
N ASP A 140 15.57 -18.83 0.33
CA ASP A 140 16.51 -19.82 0.86
C ASP A 140 16.15 -21.26 0.47
N MET A 141 14.87 -21.62 0.55
CA MET A 141 14.37 -22.92 0.11
C MET A 141 14.61 -23.12 -1.39
N VAL A 142 14.20 -22.16 -2.22
CA VAL A 142 14.27 -22.25 -3.68
C VAL A 142 15.71 -22.32 -4.17
N ARG A 143 16.65 -21.53 -3.62
CA ARG A 143 18.07 -21.61 -4.03
C ARG A 143 18.74 -22.95 -3.73
N LYS A 144 18.19 -23.72 -2.77
CA LYS A 144 18.68 -25.04 -2.40
C LYS A 144 18.07 -26.18 -3.22
N GLU A 145 16.85 -25.97 -3.74
CA GLU A 145 16.08 -27.00 -4.41
C GLU A 145 16.04 -26.86 -5.95
N ILE A 146 16.12 -25.61 -6.45
CA ILE A 146 15.97 -25.32 -7.88
C ILE A 146 17.29 -24.83 -8.48
N HIS A 147 17.88 -25.64 -9.38
CA HIS A 147 19.21 -25.41 -9.96
C HIS A 147 19.17 -25.15 -11.46
N SER A 148 18.05 -25.40 -12.14
CA SER A 148 17.95 -25.34 -13.60
C SER A 148 16.74 -24.51 -14.03
N TYR A 149 16.91 -23.70 -15.08
CA TYR A 149 15.82 -22.96 -15.71
C TYR A 149 14.64 -23.85 -16.16
N LYS A 150 14.88 -25.15 -16.43
CA LYS A 150 13.84 -26.10 -16.84
C LYS A 150 12.76 -26.32 -15.76
N SER A 151 13.06 -26.00 -14.51
CA SER A 151 12.14 -26.10 -13.39
C SER A 151 11.30 -24.83 -13.21
N LEU A 152 11.59 -23.75 -13.97
CA LEU A 152 10.88 -22.48 -13.90
C LEU A 152 9.84 -22.34 -15.03
N PRO A 153 8.74 -21.59 -14.85
CA PRO A 153 8.39 -20.87 -13.63
C PRO A 153 7.82 -21.76 -12.52
N MET A 154 8.00 -21.34 -11.27
CA MET A 154 7.39 -21.95 -10.09
C MET A 154 6.63 -20.89 -9.29
N ASN A 155 5.49 -21.27 -8.71
CA ASN A 155 4.70 -20.42 -7.82
C ASN A 155 4.30 -21.23 -6.59
N PHE A 156 4.73 -20.77 -5.41
CA PHE A 156 4.45 -21.41 -4.13
C PHE A 156 3.59 -20.50 -3.26
N TYR A 157 2.68 -21.06 -2.47
CA TYR A 157 1.91 -20.28 -1.50
C TYR A 157 1.76 -21.01 -0.17
N GLN A 158 1.47 -20.24 0.86
CA GLN A 158 1.06 -20.75 2.17
C GLN A 158 -0.09 -19.94 2.73
N ILE A 159 -0.84 -20.49 3.67
CA ILE A 159 -1.78 -19.78 4.53
C ILE A 159 -1.28 -19.97 5.96
N GLN A 160 -0.80 -18.88 6.57
CA GLN A 160 -0.13 -18.96 7.85
C GLN A 160 -0.32 -17.69 8.67
N THR A 161 -0.17 -17.84 9.99
CA THR A 161 -0.11 -16.72 10.93
C THR A 161 1.15 -15.89 10.71
N LYS A 162 0.98 -14.57 10.67
CA LYS A 162 2.03 -13.56 10.65
C LYS A 162 1.94 -12.71 11.92
N PHE A 163 3.07 -12.12 12.28
CA PHE A 163 3.13 -11.17 13.37
C PHE A 163 3.87 -9.91 12.93
N ARG A 164 3.24 -8.75 13.15
CA ARG A 164 3.83 -7.42 13.00
C ARG A 164 3.62 -6.65 14.28
N ASP A 165 4.68 -6.15 14.88
CA ASP A 165 4.60 -5.39 16.13
C ASP A 165 4.06 -3.97 15.88
N GLU A 166 2.84 -3.92 15.38
CA GLU A 166 2.11 -2.72 15.01
C GLU A 166 2.00 -1.76 16.20
N VAL A 167 2.43 -0.52 15.99
CA VAL A 167 2.45 0.52 17.04
C VAL A 167 1.04 0.91 17.48
N ARG A 168 0.08 0.95 16.55
CA ARG A 168 -1.30 1.36 16.81
C ARG A 168 -2.30 0.36 16.22
N PRO A 169 -2.44 -0.82 16.83
CA PRO A 169 -3.47 -1.76 16.40
C PRO A 169 -4.85 -1.14 16.59
N ARG A 170 -5.68 -1.18 15.54
CA ARG A 170 -7.02 -0.58 15.54
C ARG A 170 -7.98 -1.34 14.61
N PHE A 171 -9.26 -1.02 14.69
CA PHE A 171 -10.29 -1.63 13.84
C PHE A 171 -10.36 -3.16 13.93
N GLY A 172 -10.15 -3.70 15.13
CA GLY A 172 -10.24 -5.14 15.38
C GLY A 172 -9.20 -5.94 14.60
N VAL A 173 -9.66 -6.91 13.81
CA VAL A 173 -8.79 -7.79 13.02
C VAL A 173 -8.33 -7.17 11.68
N MET A 174 -8.79 -5.97 11.33
CA MET A 174 -8.32 -5.29 10.11
C MET A 174 -6.88 -4.81 10.24
N ARG A 175 -6.49 -4.30 11.41
CA ARG A 175 -5.11 -3.87 11.71
C ARG A 175 -4.67 -4.44 13.06
N SER A 176 -4.54 -5.75 13.10
CA SER A 176 -4.08 -6.53 14.26
C SER A 176 -2.58 -6.82 14.18
N ARG A 177 -1.98 -7.15 15.32
CA ARG A 177 -0.55 -7.54 15.40
C ARG A 177 -0.33 -8.97 14.92
N GLU A 178 -1.26 -9.88 15.23
CA GLU A 178 -1.26 -11.25 14.76
C GLU A 178 -2.45 -11.48 13.83
N PHE A 179 -2.21 -12.06 12.66
CA PHE A 179 -3.21 -12.27 11.62
C PHE A 179 -2.85 -13.43 10.70
N ILE A 180 -3.84 -14.00 10.03
CA ILE A 180 -3.63 -15.05 9.03
C ILE A 180 -3.51 -14.38 7.65
N MET A 181 -2.43 -14.71 6.95
CA MET A 181 -2.17 -14.26 5.59
C MET A 181 -1.99 -15.45 4.66
N LYS A 182 -2.54 -15.36 3.46
CA LYS A 182 -2.06 -16.12 2.33
C LYS A 182 -0.95 -15.31 1.68
N ASP A 183 0.23 -15.85 1.63
CA ASP A 183 1.37 -15.29 0.92
C ASP A 183 1.88 -16.27 -0.11
N ALA A 184 2.08 -15.79 -1.34
CA ALA A 184 2.59 -16.59 -2.45
C ALA A 184 3.82 -15.90 -3.06
N TYR A 185 4.70 -16.71 -3.64
CA TYR A 185 5.98 -16.30 -4.20
C TYR A 185 6.23 -17.03 -5.49
N SER A 186 6.52 -16.30 -6.55
CA SER A 186 6.84 -16.90 -7.83
C SER A 186 8.29 -16.64 -8.24
N PHE A 187 8.86 -17.58 -8.98
CA PHE A 187 10.25 -17.57 -9.43
C PHE A 187 10.32 -17.82 -10.92
N HIS A 188 11.13 -17.01 -11.62
CA HIS A 188 11.17 -16.95 -13.07
C HIS A 188 12.60 -16.77 -13.57
N LEU A 189 12.85 -17.20 -14.81
CA LEU A 189 14.13 -16.93 -15.48
C LEU A 189 14.21 -15.46 -15.95
N GLY A 190 13.08 -14.86 -16.37
CA GLY A 190 13.07 -13.51 -16.93
C GLY A 190 11.76 -12.77 -16.69
N GLN A 191 11.77 -11.49 -17.04
CA GLN A 191 10.69 -10.54 -16.77
C GLN A 191 9.38 -10.91 -17.48
N GLU A 192 9.42 -11.43 -18.69
CA GLU A 192 8.21 -11.81 -19.42
C GLU A 192 7.42 -12.90 -18.69
N SER A 193 8.11 -13.94 -18.21
CA SER A 193 7.49 -15.01 -17.43
C SER A 193 6.95 -14.51 -16.09
N LEU A 194 7.65 -13.58 -15.43
CA LEU A 194 7.16 -12.91 -14.22
C LEU A 194 5.86 -12.15 -14.52
N GLN A 195 5.81 -11.37 -15.60
CA GLN A 195 4.62 -10.62 -15.99
C GLN A 195 3.41 -11.54 -16.28
N GLN A 196 3.64 -12.69 -16.92
CA GLN A 196 2.57 -13.65 -17.17
C GLN A 196 1.97 -14.20 -15.87
N THR A 197 2.81 -14.59 -14.91
CA THR A 197 2.34 -15.05 -13.60
C THR A 197 1.69 -13.93 -12.80
N TYR A 198 2.23 -12.71 -12.84
CA TYR A 198 1.61 -11.54 -12.22
C TYR A 198 0.18 -11.31 -12.73
N ASN A 199 -0.03 -11.40 -14.06
CA ASN A 199 -1.36 -11.28 -14.66
C ASN A 199 -2.29 -12.44 -14.23
N SER A 200 -1.78 -13.67 -14.17
CA SER A 200 -2.55 -14.82 -13.67
C SER A 200 -2.97 -14.66 -12.22
N MET A 201 -2.07 -14.14 -11.37
CA MET A 201 -2.37 -13.85 -9.96
C MET A 201 -3.37 -12.69 -9.80
N HIS A 202 -3.30 -11.68 -10.66
CA HIS A 202 -4.30 -10.61 -10.71
C HIS A 202 -5.70 -11.17 -11.00
N ILE A 203 -5.81 -12.09 -11.96
CA ILE A 203 -7.08 -12.76 -12.31
C ILE A 203 -7.56 -13.62 -11.13
N ALA A 204 -6.68 -14.43 -10.54
CA ALA A 204 -7.03 -15.27 -9.39
C ALA A 204 -7.55 -14.43 -8.21
N TYR A 205 -6.91 -13.29 -7.90
CA TYR A 205 -7.37 -12.38 -6.85
C TYR A 205 -8.73 -11.76 -7.17
N SER A 206 -8.91 -11.33 -8.41
CA SER A 206 -10.21 -10.79 -8.87
C SER A 206 -11.32 -11.83 -8.72
N ASN A 207 -11.06 -13.09 -9.06
CA ASN A 207 -11.99 -14.20 -8.87
C ASN A 207 -12.28 -14.45 -7.38
N ILE A 208 -11.24 -14.50 -6.53
CA ILE A 208 -11.40 -14.68 -5.08
C ILE A 208 -12.35 -13.63 -4.51
N PHE A 209 -12.08 -12.34 -4.76
CA PHE A 209 -12.90 -11.27 -4.19
C PHE A 209 -14.31 -11.21 -4.80
N THR A 210 -14.47 -11.53 -6.08
CA THR A 210 -15.78 -11.66 -6.73
C THR A 210 -16.58 -12.81 -6.12
N ARG A 211 -15.98 -13.98 -5.91
CA ARG A 211 -16.62 -15.15 -5.25
C ARG A 211 -17.01 -14.88 -3.81
N LEU A 212 -16.30 -13.98 -3.14
CA LEU A 212 -16.64 -13.50 -1.79
C LEU A 212 -17.73 -12.42 -1.80
N GLY A 213 -18.22 -12.00 -2.97
CA GLY A 213 -19.25 -10.98 -3.12
C GLY A 213 -18.79 -9.57 -2.78
N LEU A 214 -17.47 -9.29 -2.90
CA LEU A 214 -16.91 -8.01 -2.56
C LEU A 214 -16.92 -7.03 -3.74
N ASN A 215 -17.27 -5.78 -3.46
CA ASN A 215 -17.07 -4.66 -4.38
C ASN A 215 -15.67 -4.09 -4.12
N PHE A 216 -14.75 -4.35 -5.03
CA PHE A 216 -13.33 -4.01 -4.88
C PHE A 216 -12.80 -3.28 -6.12
N ARG A 217 -11.61 -2.68 -5.95
CA ARG A 217 -10.81 -2.12 -7.04
C ARG A 217 -9.37 -2.58 -6.89
N ALA A 218 -8.76 -2.99 -8.00
CA ALA A 218 -7.32 -3.13 -8.11
C ALA A 218 -6.73 -1.77 -8.49
N VAL A 219 -5.81 -1.27 -7.68
CA VAL A 219 -5.24 0.07 -7.83
C VAL A 219 -3.72 -0.01 -7.93
N ARG A 220 -3.10 0.93 -8.62
CA ARG A 220 -1.65 1.07 -8.59
C ARG A 220 -1.21 1.58 -7.23
N ALA A 221 -0.17 0.99 -6.70
CA ALA A 221 0.37 1.29 -5.38
C ALA A 221 1.89 1.44 -5.41
N ASP A 222 2.43 2.03 -4.37
CA ASP A 222 3.87 2.01 -4.10
C ASP A 222 4.28 0.65 -3.53
N SER A 223 5.47 0.15 -3.89
CA SER A 223 5.95 -1.14 -3.40
C SER A 223 6.55 -1.09 -1.98
N GLY A 224 6.76 0.09 -1.43
CA GLY A 224 7.23 0.31 -0.07
C GLY A 224 8.52 -0.45 0.29
N SER A 225 8.62 -0.91 1.53
CA SER A 225 9.79 -1.66 2.04
C SER A 225 10.01 -3.02 1.37
N ILE A 226 8.98 -3.60 0.77
CA ILE A 226 9.08 -4.85 0.01
C ILE A 226 9.92 -4.61 -1.24
N GLY A 227 9.70 -3.48 -1.93
CA GLY A 227 10.40 -3.06 -3.14
C GLY A 227 9.88 -3.74 -4.39
N GLY A 228 10.50 -3.44 -5.54
CA GLY A 228 10.11 -3.91 -6.87
C GLY A 228 9.57 -2.78 -7.75
N ASP A 229 9.40 -3.06 -9.04
CA ASP A 229 9.12 -2.05 -10.07
C ASP A 229 7.63 -1.81 -10.33
N ALA A 230 6.76 -2.73 -9.92
CA ALA A 230 5.32 -2.63 -10.10
C ALA A 230 4.57 -3.32 -8.98
N SER A 231 3.53 -2.67 -8.47
CA SER A 231 2.61 -3.26 -7.49
C SER A 231 1.17 -2.82 -7.71
N GLN A 232 0.23 -3.67 -7.30
CA GLN A 232 -1.19 -3.37 -7.28
C GLN A 232 -1.82 -3.88 -5.99
N GLU A 233 -2.59 -3.01 -5.37
CA GLU A 233 -3.41 -3.32 -4.21
C GLU A 233 -4.86 -3.59 -4.62
N PHE A 234 -5.50 -4.51 -3.90
CA PHE A 234 -6.93 -4.77 -4.03
C PHE A 234 -7.64 -4.16 -2.82
N HIS A 235 -8.42 -3.13 -3.07
CA HIS A 235 -9.16 -2.40 -2.03
C HIS A 235 -10.65 -2.71 -2.10
N VAL A 236 -11.21 -3.14 -0.98
CA VAL A 236 -12.65 -3.23 -0.77
C VAL A 236 -13.17 -1.85 -0.40
N LEU A 237 -14.13 -1.34 -1.18
CA LEU A 237 -14.66 0.01 -0.98
C LEU A 237 -15.59 0.02 0.26
N ALA A 238 -15.15 0.66 1.33
CA ALA A 238 -15.89 0.78 2.58
C ALA A 238 -15.56 2.09 3.30
N ARG A 239 -16.55 2.67 4.00
CA ARG A 239 -16.35 3.94 4.74
C ARG A 239 -15.29 3.85 5.84
N SER A 240 -15.10 2.67 6.40
CA SER A 240 -14.09 2.34 7.41
C SER A 240 -12.70 2.06 6.84
N GLY A 241 -12.50 2.17 5.52
CA GLY A 241 -11.19 2.00 4.90
C GLY A 241 -10.15 2.98 5.43
N GLU A 242 -8.89 2.59 5.43
CA GLU A 242 -7.77 3.44 5.88
C GLU A 242 -7.17 4.26 4.74
N ASP A 243 -7.26 3.75 3.51
CA ASP A 243 -6.62 4.35 2.34
C ASP A 243 -7.61 5.14 1.49
N ASP A 244 -7.15 6.26 0.98
CA ASP A 244 -7.89 7.07 0.03
C ASP A 244 -7.56 6.62 -1.39
N ILE A 245 -8.59 6.13 -2.09
CA ILE A 245 -8.47 5.60 -3.45
C ILE A 245 -9.07 6.60 -4.43
N ALA A 246 -8.25 7.07 -5.35
CA ALA A 246 -8.64 7.93 -6.46
C ALA A 246 -9.07 7.09 -7.67
N PHE A 247 -10.22 7.37 -8.25
CA PHE A 247 -10.69 6.75 -9.48
C PHE A 247 -11.48 7.74 -10.34
N SER A 248 -11.59 7.44 -11.64
CA SER A 248 -12.38 8.27 -12.54
C SER A 248 -13.87 8.09 -12.28
N ASN A 249 -14.63 9.20 -12.26
CA ASN A 249 -16.09 9.17 -12.22
C ASN A 249 -16.71 8.70 -13.56
N ASN A 250 -15.91 8.57 -14.60
CA ASN A 250 -16.37 8.01 -15.87
C ASN A 250 -16.55 6.49 -15.75
N THR A 251 -17.78 6.02 -15.95
CA THR A 251 -18.16 4.61 -15.80
C THR A 251 -17.44 3.66 -16.78
N ASN A 252 -16.91 4.19 -17.88
CA ASN A 252 -16.15 3.42 -18.86
C ASN A 252 -14.64 3.40 -18.56
N SER A 253 -14.20 4.10 -17.53
CA SER A 253 -12.79 4.14 -17.13
C SER A 253 -12.48 3.05 -16.11
N SER A 254 -11.37 2.34 -16.31
CA SER A 254 -10.79 1.43 -15.33
C SER A 254 -9.71 2.10 -14.44
N PHE A 255 -9.51 3.42 -14.58
CA PHE A 255 -8.51 4.12 -13.79
C PHE A 255 -8.85 4.07 -12.30
N ALA A 256 -7.94 3.51 -11.52
CA ALA A 256 -7.94 3.57 -10.07
C ALA A 256 -6.48 3.53 -9.57
N ALA A 257 -6.16 4.34 -8.57
CA ALA A 257 -4.85 4.40 -7.93
C ALA A 257 -4.99 4.85 -6.47
N ASN A 258 -4.05 4.48 -5.62
CA ASN A 258 -3.89 5.14 -4.34
C ASN A 258 -3.59 6.63 -4.57
N VAL A 259 -4.14 7.54 -3.74
CA VAL A 259 -3.92 9.00 -3.89
C VAL A 259 -2.44 9.37 -3.86
N GLU A 260 -1.61 8.58 -3.19
CA GLU A 260 -0.15 8.78 -3.12
C GLU A 260 0.54 8.52 -4.47
N THR A 261 -0.04 7.68 -5.33
CA THR A 261 0.53 7.32 -6.63
C THR A 261 -0.24 7.90 -7.82
N ALA A 262 -1.49 8.34 -7.61
CA ALA A 262 -2.33 8.91 -8.65
C ALA A 262 -1.71 10.21 -9.20
N GLU A 263 -1.50 10.28 -10.53
CA GLU A 263 -0.92 11.46 -11.17
C GLU A 263 -1.91 12.64 -11.13
N ALA A 264 -1.44 13.79 -10.64
CA ALA A 264 -2.15 15.04 -10.72
C ALA A 264 -1.90 15.67 -12.10
N MET A 265 -2.93 15.62 -12.95
CA MET A 265 -2.83 16.13 -14.33
C MET A 265 -2.65 17.64 -14.36
N LEU A 266 -2.03 18.12 -15.45
CA LEU A 266 -1.95 19.56 -15.72
C LEU A 266 -3.40 20.09 -15.88
N PRO A 267 -3.77 21.18 -15.20
CA PRO A 267 -5.09 21.77 -15.38
C PRO A 267 -5.35 22.16 -16.84
N VAL A 268 -6.53 21.86 -17.34
CA VAL A 268 -6.96 22.24 -18.70
C VAL A 268 -7.25 23.74 -18.79
N ALA A 269 -7.53 24.38 -17.64
CA ALA A 269 -7.85 25.79 -17.58
C ALA A 269 -6.67 26.67 -18.01
N LEU A 270 -6.95 27.64 -18.87
CA LEU A 270 -5.96 28.67 -19.22
C LEU A 270 -5.80 29.66 -18.06
N ARG A 271 -4.56 30.06 -17.81
CA ARG A 271 -4.26 31.09 -16.84
C ARG A 271 -4.93 32.42 -17.23
N LEU A 272 -5.68 32.99 -16.31
CA LEU A 272 -6.31 34.31 -16.51
C LEU A 272 -5.24 35.40 -16.57
N ALA A 273 -5.51 36.48 -17.32
CA ALA A 273 -4.65 37.66 -17.33
C ALA A 273 -4.68 38.35 -15.95
N PRO A 274 -3.56 38.99 -15.54
CA PRO A 274 -3.51 39.79 -14.32
C PRO A 274 -4.60 40.87 -14.32
N SER A 275 -5.41 40.92 -13.25
CA SER A 275 -6.48 41.88 -13.13
C SER A 275 -6.18 43.03 -12.18
N LYS A 276 -5.20 42.87 -11.28
CA LYS A 276 -4.85 43.81 -10.23
C LYS A 276 -3.33 43.98 -10.11
N ALA A 277 -2.89 45.12 -9.61
CA ALA A 277 -1.50 45.33 -9.23
C ALA A 277 -1.17 44.52 -7.96
N MET A 278 0.06 44.02 -7.87
CA MET A 278 0.57 43.38 -6.67
C MET A 278 0.56 44.37 -5.49
N GLY A 279 0.14 43.91 -4.35
CA GLY A 279 0.13 44.66 -3.10
C GLY A 279 0.78 43.92 -1.96
N LYS A 280 1.39 44.63 -1.01
CA LYS A 280 1.94 44.06 0.24
C LYS A 280 1.05 44.42 1.40
N ILE A 281 0.62 43.43 2.17
CA ILE A 281 -0.34 43.61 3.29
C ILE A 281 0.30 43.10 4.57
N HIS A 282 0.14 43.84 5.66
CA HIS A 282 0.54 43.42 7.00
C HIS A 282 -0.45 42.40 7.55
N THR A 283 0.03 41.22 7.89
CA THR A 283 -0.74 40.04 8.35
C THR A 283 -0.14 39.51 9.65
N PRO A 284 -0.24 40.24 10.75
CA PRO A 284 0.45 39.91 12.00
C PRO A 284 -0.05 38.58 12.54
N ASN A 285 0.89 37.72 12.93
CA ASN A 285 0.64 36.39 13.50
C ASN A 285 -0.09 35.39 12.55
N GLN A 286 -0.25 35.70 11.29
CA GLN A 286 -0.84 34.78 10.30
C GLN A 286 0.27 33.96 9.63
N LYS A 287 0.39 32.66 10.00
CA LYS A 287 1.46 31.77 9.53
C LYS A 287 0.95 30.56 8.74
N THR A 288 -0.33 30.22 8.88
CA THR A 288 -0.95 29.10 8.18
C THR A 288 -1.84 29.58 7.06
N ILE A 289 -2.03 28.75 6.03
CA ILE A 289 -2.96 29.05 4.93
C ILE A 289 -4.35 29.42 5.47
N ASP A 290 -4.85 28.66 6.44
CA ASP A 290 -6.17 28.89 7.03
C ASP A 290 -6.26 30.27 7.68
N SER A 291 -5.30 30.62 8.51
CA SER A 291 -5.30 31.91 9.21
C SER A 291 -5.11 33.10 8.26
N VAL A 292 -4.26 32.95 7.23
CA VAL A 292 -4.06 33.99 6.21
C VAL A 292 -5.30 34.19 5.36
N CYS A 293 -5.91 33.11 4.91
CA CYS A 293 -7.13 33.16 4.09
C CYS A 293 -8.32 33.74 4.88
N GLU A 294 -8.49 33.34 6.12
CA GLU A 294 -9.52 33.92 7.02
C GLU A 294 -9.29 35.42 7.24
N PHE A 295 -8.07 35.83 7.56
CA PHE A 295 -7.70 37.23 7.79
C PHE A 295 -7.95 38.12 6.56
N LEU A 296 -7.63 37.61 5.36
CA LEU A 296 -7.76 38.35 4.11
C LEU A 296 -9.11 38.16 3.41
N GLY A 297 -9.98 37.28 3.91
CA GLY A 297 -11.27 36.96 3.29
C GLY A 297 -11.12 36.26 1.93
N LEU A 298 -10.13 35.37 1.78
CA LEU A 298 -9.81 34.69 0.54
C LEU A 298 -10.16 33.19 0.62
N ALA A 299 -10.49 32.59 -0.52
CA ALA A 299 -10.54 31.14 -0.64
C ALA A 299 -9.12 30.54 -0.66
N LYS A 300 -8.95 29.30 -0.15
CA LYS A 300 -7.61 28.66 -0.07
C LYS A 300 -6.97 28.43 -1.44
N ASP A 301 -7.76 28.21 -2.47
CA ASP A 301 -7.31 28.05 -3.85
C ASP A 301 -6.75 29.34 -4.48
N GLN A 302 -6.98 30.48 -3.83
CA GLN A 302 -6.39 31.79 -4.20
C GLN A 302 -5.07 32.07 -3.48
N SER A 303 -4.64 31.18 -2.59
CA SER A 303 -3.38 31.28 -1.86
C SER A 303 -2.36 30.25 -2.35
N LEU A 304 -1.09 30.57 -2.13
CA LEU A 304 0.03 29.70 -2.49
C LEU A 304 0.83 29.38 -1.23
N LYS A 305 1.13 28.10 -1.04
CA LYS A 305 1.93 27.54 0.04
C LYS A 305 3.35 27.32 -0.46
N THR A 306 4.34 27.81 0.27
CA THR A 306 5.76 27.57 0.01
C THR A 306 6.34 26.69 1.09
N LEU A 307 6.83 25.49 0.72
CA LEU A 307 7.56 24.60 1.58
C LEU A 307 9.03 24.61 1.16
N VAL A 308 9.94 24.53 2.12
CA VAL A 308 11.39 24.49 1.82
C VAL A 308 11.95 23.15 2.24
N VAL A 309 12.61 22.48 1.29
CA VAL A 309 13.21 21.15 1.47
C VAL A 309 14.69 21.18 1.15
N LEU A 310 15.41 20.15 1.54
CA LEU A 310 16.79 19.92 1.12
C LEU A 310 16.82 19.40 -0.31
N GLY A 311 17.63 20.01 -1.15
CA GLY A 311 17.91 19.55 -2.50
C GLY A 311 18.91 18.42 -2.55
N THR A 312 19.06 17.80 -3.72
CA THR A 312 20.09 16.80 -3.99
C THR A 312 21.46 17.38 -3.68
N ALA A 313 22.31 16.61 -3.01
CA ALA A 313 23.66 17.05 -2.66
C ALA A 313 24.45 17.40 -3.92
N ASP A 314 25.24 18.48 -3.85
CA ASP A 314 26.24 18.82 -4.85
C ASP A 314 27.51 17.92 -4.72
N ASP A 315 28.49 18.13 -5.57
CA ASP A 315 29.76 17.37 -5.60
C ASP A 315 30.55 17.50 -4.27
N GLU A 316 30.30 18.53 -3.48
CA GLU A 316 30.94 18.79 -2.18
C GLU A 316 30.12 18.22 -1.01
N GLY A 317 28.95 17.60 -1.27
CA GLY A 317 28.06 17.03 -0.29
C GLY A 317 27.13 18.04 0.39
N HIS A 318 27.02 19.27 -0.11
CA HIS A 318 26.09 20.26 0.39
C HIS A 318 24.71 20.06 -0.24
N HIS A 319 23.67 20.14 0.57
CA HIS A 319 22.28 20.10 0.13
C HIS A 319 21.76 21.53 -0.06
N PRO A 320 21.54 22.04 -1.27
CA PRO A 320 20.95 23.36 -1.47
C PRO A 320 19.50 23.40 -0.95
N LEU A 321 18.99 24.59 -0.63
CA LEU A 321 17.58 24.76 -0.34
C LEU A 321 16.78 24.79 -1.64
N VAL A 322 15.60 24.13 -1.64
CA VAL A 322 14.64 24.11 -2.75
C VAL A 322 13.27 24.48 -2.23
N ALA A 323 12.60 25.40 -2.90
CA ALA A 323 11.22 25.78 -2.58
C ALA A 323 10.23 24.96 -3.40
N LEU A 324 9.26 24.35 -2.74
CA LEU A 324 8.13 23.64 -3.34
C LEU A 324 6.88 24.52 -3.23
N LEU A 325 6.24 24.80 -4.35
CA LEU A 325 5.06 25.63 -4.40
C LEU A 325 3.81 24.80 -4.66
N LEU A 326 2.82 24.92 -3.75
CA LEU A 326 1.54 24.25 -3.84
C LEU A 326 0.40 25.27 -3.71
N ARG A 327 -0.74 24.99 -4.33
CA ARG A 327 -1.96 25.74 -4.10
C ARG A 327 -2.40 25.55 -2.62
N GLY A 328 -2.92 26.54 -1.98
CA GLY A 328 -3.18 26.55 -0.54
C GLY A 328 -4.06 25.42 -0.03
N ASP A 329 -5.00 24.94 -0.83
CA ASP A 329 -5.91 23.82 -0.55
C ASP A 329 -5.30 22.44 -0.85
N HIS A 330 -4.09 22.36 -1.44
CA HIS A 330 -3.42 21.11 -1.77
C HIS A 330 -2.41 20.67 -0.71
N ASN A 331 -2.17 19.37 -0.59
CA ASN A 331 -1.16 18.80 0.27
C ASN A 331 -0.01 18.22 -0.55
N MET A 332 1.21 18.43 -0.07
CA MET A 332 2.41 17.83 -0.65
C MET A 332 2.32 16.30 -0.59
N ASN A 333 2.91 15.67 -1.58
CA ASN A 333 3.13 14.23 -1.63
C ASN A 333 4.64 13.97 -1.62
N ASP A 334 5.14 13.45 -0.50
CA ASP A 334 6.57 13.23 -0.29
C ASP A 334 7.13 12.21 -1.30
N ILE A 335 6.40 11.13 -1.57
CA ILE A 335 6.79 10.07 -2.52
C ILE A 335 6.95 10.60 -3.95
N LYS A 336 6.09 11.53 -4.36
CA LYS A 336 6.20 12.16 -5.68
C LYS A 336 7.30 13.21 -5.72
N ALA A 337 7.39 14.03 -4.68
CA ALA A 337 8.35 15.12 -4.61
C ALA A 337 9.80 14.60 -4.61
N GLU A 338 10.11 13.55 -3.84
CA GLU A 338 11.46 12.97 -3.78
C GLU A 338 11.92 12.28 -5.09
N LYS A 339 11.00 12.02 -6.03
CA LYS A 339 11.38 11.55 -7.39
C LYS A 339 11.94 12.65 -8.27
N HIS A 340 11.80 13.91 -7.87
CA HIS A 340 12.34 15.03 -8.63
C HIS A 340 13.87 15.13 -8.48
N PRO A 341 14.64 15.23 -9.57
CA PRO A 341 16.11 15.16 -9.51
C PRO A 341 16.77 16.25 -8.66
N MET A 342 16.10 17.37 -8.42
CA MET A 342 16.60 18.46 -7.58
C MET A 342 16.31 18.27 -6.09
N ILE A 343 15.58 17.24 -5.68
CA ILE A 343 15.15 17.01 -4.27
C ILE A 343 15.94 15.84 -3.69
N ALA A 344 16.40 15.98 -2.45
CA ALA A 344 17.08 14.89 -1.74
C ALA A 344 16.09 13.75 -1.44
N ALA A 345 16.53 12.51 -1.62
CA ALA A 345 15.80 11.31 -1.23
C ALA A 345 16.56 10.63 -0.06
N PRO A 346 15.89 10.35 1.07
CA PRO A 346 14.48 10.66 1.36
C PRO A 346 14.23 12.16 1.52
N LEU A 347 13.01 12.59 1.17
CA LEU A 347 12.60 13.99 1.30
C LEU A 347 12.78 14.47 2.74
N THR A 348 13.48 15.57 2.89
CA THR A 348 13.78 16.16 4.19
C THR A 348 13.42 17.64 4.18
N MET A 349 12.55 18.05 5.12
CA MET A 349 12.24 19.47 5.31
C MET A 349 13.49 20.22 5.77
N ALA A 350 13.69 21.41 5.24
CA ALA A 350 14.81 22.25 5.68
C ALA A 350 14.63 22.69 7.14
N PRO A 351 15.69 22.63 7.97
CA PRO A 351 15.64 23.14 9.34
C PRO A 351 15.28 24.63 9.37
N GLU A 352 14.43 25.04 10.31
CA GLU A 352 13.96 26.43 10.43
C GLU A 352 15.12 27.44 10.53
N GLN A 353 16.13 27.11 11.35
CA GLN A 353 17.29 27.99 11.51
C GLN A 353 18.01 28.21 10.19
N ARG A 354 18.18 27.18 9.39
CA ARG A 354 18.82 27.28 8.07
C ARG A 354 18.01 28.15 7.10
N ILE A 355 16.68 28.02 7.15
CA ILE A 355 15.78 28.89 6.36
C ILE A 355 15.98 30.35 6.76
N ILE A 356 16.06 30.65 8.04
CA ILE A 356 16.29 32.02 8.55
C ILE A 356 17.67 32.53 8.11
N ASP A 357 18.70 31.72 8.24
CA ASP A 357 20.08 32.13 7.92
C ASP A 357 20.29 32.38 6.41
N GLU A 358 19.69 31.56 5.53
CA GLU A 358 19.88 31.66 4.09
C GLU A 358 18.85 32.58 3.39
N LEU A 359 17.60 32.63 3.88
CA LEU A 359 16.50 33.38 3.25
C LEU A 359 16.09 34.63 4.00
N GLY A 360 16.58 34.86 5.21
CA GLY A 360 16.29 36.02 6.03
C GLY A 360 14.87 36.08 6.59
N THR A 361 14.10 34.99 6.50
CA THR A 361 12.69 34.95 6.91
C THR A 361 12.31 33.63 7.56
N GLN A 362 11.21 33.63 8.31
CA GLN A 362 10.69 32.44 8.97
C GLN A 362 9.74 31.62 8.09
N PRO A 363 9.64 30.30 8.29
CA PRO A 363 8.55 29.49 7.72
C PRO A 363 7.18 30.13 7.98
N GLY A 364 6.29 30.07 6.99
CA GLY A 364 4.97 30.69 7.02
C GLY A 364 4.91 32.12 6.43
N SER A 365 6.07 32.75 6.15
CA SER A 365 6.12 34.05 5.48
C SER A 365 6.87 33.99 4.14
N ILE A 366 7.25 32.78 3.69
CA ILE A 366 8.00 32.58 2.46
C ILE A 366 7.07 32.59 1.24
N GLY A 367 7.48 33.26 0.18
CA GLY A 367 6.78 33.30 -1.10
C GLY A 367 7.73 33.43 -2.29
N PRO A 368 7.24 33.27 -3.53
CA PRO A 368 8.08 33.18 -4.72
C PRO A 368 8.68 34.50 -5.17
N VAL A 369 8.15 35.64 -4.71
CA VAL A 369 8.59 36.97 -5.17
C VAL A 369 9.93 37.33 -4.55
N GLY A 370 10.98 37.45 -5.38
CA GLY A 370 12.34 37.76 -4.92
C GLY A 370 13.05 36.64 -4.18
N LEU A 371 12.55 35.41 -4.25
CA LEU A 371 13.21 34.25 -3.64
C LEU A 371 14.44 33.85 -4.44
N SER A 372 15.57 33.64 -3.76
CA SER A 372 16.88 33.40 -4.39
C SER A 372 17.25 31.93 -4.62
N ILE A 373 16.43 30.99 -4.13
CA ILE A 373 16.62 29.54 -4.28
C ILE A 373 15.82 28.97 -5.45
N SER A 374 16.16 27.76 -5.87
CA SER A 374 15.38 27.04 -6.89
C SER A 374 13.95 26.80 -6.47
N ILE A 375 13.02 27.01 -7.38
CA ILE A 375 11.58 26.89 -7.15
C ILE A 375 11.01 25.81 -8.06
N ILE A 376 10.42 24.77 -7.46
CA ILE A 376 9.63 23.75 -8.14
C ILE A 376 8.16 24.04 -7.90
N ALA A 377 7.41 24.30 -8.97
CA ALA A 377 5.97 24.58 -8.90
C ALA A 377 5.16 23.31 -9.16
N ASP A 378 4.17 23.02 -8.31
CA ASP A 378 3.14 22.03 -8.66
C ASP A 378 2.40 22.45 -9.93
N ARG A 379 1.99 21.47 -10.73
CA ARG A 379 1.25 21.71 -11.98
C ARG A 379 0.04 22.63 -11.79
N ALA A 380 -0.69 22.51 -10.67
CA ALA A 380 -1.88 23.30 -10.40
C ALA A 380 -1.59 24.79 -10.16
N VAL A 381 -0.40 25.13 -9.65
CA VAL A 381 -0.08 26.55 -9.40
C VAL A 381 0.27 27.32 -10.66
N THR A 382 0.63 26.65 -11.73
CA THR A 382 1.06 27.31 -13.00
C THR A 382 -0.06 28.10 -13.67
N VAL A 383 -1.32 27.76 -13.40
CA VAL A 383 -2.52 28.41 -13.94
C VAL A 383 -3.12 29.46 -12.99
N MET A 384 -2.54 29.65 -11.81
CA MET A 384 -3.02 30.66 -10.85
C MET A 384 -2.71 32.08 -11.33
N SER A 385 -3.64 32.99 -11.08
CA SER A 385 -3.53 34.44 -11.33
C SER A 385 -4.02 35.20 -10.11
N ASP A 386 -3.46 36.41 -9.89
CA ASP A 386 -3.80 37.28 -8.77
C ASP A 386 -3.80 36.57 -7.40
N PHE A 387 -2.82 35.65 -7.21
CA PHE A 387 -2.75 34.81 -6.01
C PHE A 387 -2.01 35.54 -4.86
N THR A 388 -2.16 34.97 -3.66
CA THR A 388 -1.55 35.47 -2.42
C THR A 388 -0.48 34.51 -1.92
N ALA A 389 0.68 35.03 -1.48
CA ALA A 389 1.77 34.25 -0.88
C ALA A 389 2.53 35.07 0.15
N GLY A 390 3.40 34.44 0.92
CA GLY A 390 4.32 35.12 1.84
C GLY A 390 5.16 36.19 1.11
N ALA A 391 5.52 37.25 1.84
CA ALA A 391 6.30 38.37 1.30
C ALA A 391 7.81 38.30 1.62
N ASN A 392 8.31 37.15 2.05
CA ASN A 392 9.67 36.93 2.55
C ASN A 392 10.04 37.87 3.69
N GLU A 393 9.03 38.35 4.42
CA GLU A 393 9.16 39.21 5.58
C GLU A 393 8.13 38.79 6.64
N ALA A 394 8.58 38.62 7.88
CA ALA A 394 7.72 38.17 8.97
C ALA A 394 6.50 39.05 9.15
N GLY A 395 5.31 38.46 9.15
CA GLY A 395 4.04 39.16 9.31
C GLY A 395 3.56 39.92 8.07
N TYR A 396 4.08 39.63 6.89
CA TYR A 396 3.62 40.23 5.63
C TYR A 396 3.32 39.20 4.56
N HIS A 397 2.31 39.50 3.74
CA HIS A 397 1.97 38.73 2.53
C HIS A 397 1.82 39.66 1.33
N PHE A 398 2.18 39.14 0.15
CA PHE A 398 1.83 39.75 -1.12
C PHE A 398 0.49 39.22 -1.60
N THR A 399 -0.32 40.10 -2.20
CA THR A 399 -1.59 39.79 -2.87
C THR A 399 -1.50 40.15 -4.35
N ASN A 400 -2.35 39.53 -5.17
CA ASN A 400 -2.43 39.75 -6.61
C ASN A 400 -1.09 39.49 -7.33
N ILE A 401 -0.34 38.49 -6.87
CA ILE A 401 0.89 38.03 -7.52
C ILE A 401 0.53 37.32 -8.82
N ASN A 402 1.35 37.55 -9.85
CA ASN A 402 1.18 36.87 -11.12
C ASN A 402 2.51 36.36 -11.65
N TRP A 403 2.48 35.16 -12.23
CA TRP A 403 3.62 34.56 -12.88
C TRP A 403 4.14 35.44 -14.04
N GLN A 404 5.47 35.45 -14.25
CA GLN A 404 6.17 36.20 -15.28
C GLN A 404 6.17 37.73 -15.11
N ARG A 405 5.22 38.29 -14.34
CA ARG A 405 5.22 39.71 -13.98
C ARG A 405 5.99 39.97 -12.68
N ASP A 406 5.73 39.16 -11.65
CA ASP A 406 6.22 39.40 -10.28
C ASP A 406 7.21 38.31 -9.81
N CYS A 407 7.08 37.10 -10.32
CA CYS A 407 7.92 35.97 -9.98
C CYS A 407 7.93 34.91 -11.09
N SER A 408 8.85 33.95 -10.96
CA SER A 408 8.99 32.79 -11.85
C SER A 408 9.30 31.53 -11.04
N TYR A 409 9.25 30.37 -11.67
CA TYR A 409 9.68 29.08 -11.12
C TYR A 409 10.78 28.48 -11.99
N SER A 410 11.59 27.60 -11.40
CA SER A 410 12.69 26.92 -12.08
C SER A 410 12.21 25.70 -12.85
N ASP A 411 11.25 24.96 -12.28
CA ASP A 411 10.69 23.75 -12.88
C ASP A 411 9.23 23.53 -12.46
N VAL A 412 8.54 22.61 -13.17
CA VAL A 412 7.13 22.22 -12.90
C VAL A 412 7.04 20.71 -12.75
N ALA A 413 6.50 20.26 -11.64
CA ALA A 413 6.37 18.83 -11.34
C ALA A 413 5.00 18.48 -10.71
N ASP A 414 4.64 17.22 -10.75
CA ASP A 414 3.55 16.65 -9.95
C ASP A 414 4.11 16.31 -8.55
N ILE A 415 3.85 17.18 -7.58
CA ILE A 415 4.39 17.07 -6.21
C ILE A 415 3.28 17.06 -5.13
N ARG A 416 2.04 16.81 -5.51
CA ARG A 416 0.88 16.82 -4.60
C ARG A 416 0.04 15.55 -4.66
N ASN A 417 -0.76 15.33 -3.64
CA ASN A 417 -1.86 14.38 -3.73
C ASN A 417 -2.94 14.90 -4.68
N VAL A 418 -3.57 13.99 -5.41
CA VAL A 418 -4.79 14.32 -6.16
C VAL A 418 -5.93 14.65 -5.20
N VAL A 419 -6.86 15.47 -5.67
CA VAL A 419 -8.09 15.81 -4.93
C VAL A 419 -9.32 15.49 -5.79
N ALA A 420 -10.47 15.36 -5.14
CA ALA A 420 -11.73 15.18 -5.86
C ALA A 420 -11.98 16.38 -6.78
N GLY A 421 -12.41 16.11 -8.02
CA GLY A 421 -12.60 17.12 -9.08
C GLY A 421 -11.35 17.36 -9.95
N ASP A 422 -10.18 16.80 -9.63
CA ASP A 422 -9.03 16.85 -10.54
C ASP A 422 -9.36 16.11 -11.85
N PRO A 423 -8.80 16.54 -13.00
CA PRO A 423 -8.90 15.77 -14.24
C PRO A 423 -8.34 14.36 -14.07
N SER A 424 -9.08 13.35 -14.54
CA SER A 424 -8.60 11.97 -14.45
C SER A 424 -7.43 11.70 -15.41
N PRO A 425 -6.36 10.98 -14.96
CA PRO A 425 -5.23 10.60 -15.80
C PRO A 425 -5.60 9.75 -17.02
N CYS A 426 -6.77 9.13 -17.06
CA CYS A 426 -7.25 8.42 -18.25
C CYS A 426 -7.73 9.34 -19.37
N GLY A 427 -7.71 10.65 -19.17
CA GLY A 427 -8.17 11.66 -20.13
C GLY A 427 -9.71 11.84 -20.18
N HIS A 428 -10.47 11.11 -19.37
CA HIS A 428 -11.93 11.15 -19.35
C HIS A 428 -12.47 11.24 -17.92
N GLY A 429 -13.34 12.22 -17.66
CA GLY A 429 -13.96 12.45 -16.36
C GLY A 429 -13.01 13.08 -15.33
N GLU A 430 -13.47 13.14 -14.10
CA GLU A 430 -12.80 13.72 -12.95
C GLU A 430 -12.51 12.65 -11.89
N ILE A 431 -11.58 12.94 -10.99
CA ILE A 431 -11.26 12.09 -9.87
C ILE A 431 -12.36 12.14 -8.81
N GLU A 432 -12.84 10.97 -8.41
CA GLU A 432 -13.53 10.73 -7.15
C GLU A 432 -12.58 10.03 -6.17
N ILE A 433 -12.73 10.34 -4.87
CA ILE A 433 -11.96 9.68 -3.81
C ILE A 433 -12.91 8.90 -2.90
N LYS A 434 -12.61 7.64 -2.67
CA LYS A 434 -13.33 6.78 -1.72
C LYS A 434 -12.35 6.06 -0.81
N ARG A 435 -12.83 5.74 0.39
CA ARG A 435 -12.05 4.96 1.34
C ARG A 435 -12.04 3.49 0.93
N GLY A 436 -10.88 2.86 1.04
CA GLY A 436 -10.64 1.46 0.72
C GLY A 436 -9.98 0.68 1.87
N ILE A 437 -10.35 -0.58 2.02
CA ILE A 437 -9.69 -1.55 2.90
C ILE A 437 -8.79 -2.40 1.99
N GLU A 438 -7.48 -2.30 2.15
CA GLU A 438 -6.52 -3.15 1.44
C GLU A 438 -6.67 -4.61 1.91
N VAL A 439 -7.13 -5.48 1.04
CA VAL A 439 -7.34 -6.91 1.33
C VAL A 439 -6.33 -7.83 0.66
N GLY A 440 -5.66 -7.35 -0.37
CA GLY A 440 -4.63 -8.09 -1.10
C GLY A 440 -3.67 -7.17 -1.82
N HIS A 441 -2.44 -7.63 -2.02
CA HIS A 441 -1.39 -6.89 -2.70
C HIS A 441 -0.55 -7.85 -3.53
N ILE A 442 -0.22 -7.44 -4.76
CA ILE A 442 0.62 -8.21 -5.67
C ILE A 442 1.80 -7.37 -6.15
N PHE A 443 3.01 -7.96 -6.18
CA PHE A 443 4.27 -7.27 -6.45
C PHE A 443 5.09 -7.99 -7.51
N GLN A 444 5.80 -7.22 -8.32
CA GLN A 444 6.95 -7.68 -9.09
C GLN A 444 8.22 -7.24 -8.37
N LEU A 445 8.89 -8.18 -7.70
CA LEU A 445 10.07 -7.91 -6.87
C LEU A 445 11.37 -7.81 -7.68
N GLY A 446 11.35 -8.25 -8.94
CA GLY A 446 12.55 -8.37 -9.75
C GLY A 446 13.55 -9.36 -9.13
N ASP A 447 14.82 -9.02 -9.17
CA ASP A 447 15.90 -9.85 -8.61
C ASP A 447 16.39 -9.38 -7.22
N LYS A 448 15.67 -8.49 -6.56
CA LYS A 448 16.09 -7.89 -5.27
C LYS A 448 16.53 -8.93 -4.25
N TYR A 449 15.69 -9.92 -3.95
CA TYR A 449 15.98 -10.96 -2.97
C TYR A 449 16.91 -12.04 -3.52
N SER A 450 16.69 -12.48 -4.75
CA SER A 450 17.53 -13.49 -5.37
C SER A 450 18.97 -13.02 -5.54
N ARG A 451 19.20 -11.76 -5.85
CA ARG A 451 20.53 -11.15 -5.93
C ARG A 451 21.18 -11.04 -4.55
N ALA A 452 20.46 -10.49 -3.55
CA ALA A 452 20.97 -10.32 -2.20
C ALA A 452 21.35 -11.67 -1.55
N MET A 453 20.55 -12.73 -1.80
CA MET A 453 20.71 -14.06 -1.23
C MET A 453 21.41 -15.06 -2.18
N ASN A 454 22.00 -14.57 -3.28
CA ASN A 454 22.69 -15.38 -4.30
C ASN A 454 21.87 -16.58 -4.82
N ALA A 455 20.57 -16.38 -5.03
CA ALA A 455 19.66 -17.40 -5.54
C ALA A 455 19.68 -17.43 -7.08
N THR A 456 20.46 -18.33 -7.67
CA THR A 456 20.66 -18.45 -9.11
C THR A 456 20.21 -19.81 -9.63
N VAL A 457 19.84 -19.85 -10.91
CA VAL A 457 19.67 -21.08 -11.69
C VAL A 457 20.59 -21.07 -12.90
N LEU A 458 20.94 -22.25 -13.42
CA LEU A 458 21.63 -22.34 -14.71
C LEU A 458 20.64 -22.06 -15.84
N ASN A 459 20.97 -21.09 -16.67
CA ASN A 459 20.19 -20.75 -17.86
C ASN A 459 20.47 -21.72 -19.03
N GLU A 460 19.87 -21.51 -20.19
CA GLU A 460 20.01 -22.34 -21.39
C GLU A 460 21.49 -22.52 -21.85
N ASN A 461 22.33 -21.55 -21.55
CA ASN A 461 23.75 -21.56 -21.90
C ASN A 461 24.63 -22.09 -20.76
N GLY A 462 24.03 -22.71 -19.72
CA GLY A 462 24.76 -23.23 -18.55
C GLY A 462 25.39 -22.17 -17.66
N LYS A 463 24.97 -20.89 -17.77
CA LYS A 463 25.47 -19.78 -16.95
C LYS A 463 24.55 -19.51 -15.78
N PRO A 464 25.07 -19.19 -14.58
CA PRO A 464 24.27 -18.74 -13.44
C PRO A 464 23.51 -17.44 -13.78
N GLN A 465 22.23 -17.40 -13.46
CA GLN A 465 21.35 -16.24 -13.64
C GLN A 465 20.47 -16.09 -12.40
N PHE A 466 20.37 -14.86 -11.87
CA PHE A 466 19.47 -14.56 -10.76
C PHE A 466 18.02 -14.72 -11.20
N MET A 467 17.21 -15.32 -10.33
CA MET A 467 15.78 -15.50 -10.59
C MET A 467 15.02 -14.18 -10.41
N GLN A 468 14.05 -13.94 -11.28
CA GLN A 468 13.07 -12.88 -11.11
C GLN A 468 11.95 -13.37 -10.19
N MET A 469 11.50 -12.56 -9.25
CA MET A 469 10.56 -12.95 -8.21
C MET A 469 9.30 -12.10 -8.24
N GLY A 470 8.16 -12.71 -7.92
CA GLY A 470 6.91 -12.04 -7.58
C GLY A 470 6.47 -12.41 -6.17
N CYS A 471 5.71 -11.51 -5.52
CA CYS A 471 5.11 -11.73 -4.21
C CYS A 471 3.64 -11.33 -4.23
N TYR A 472 2.77 -12.14 -3.60
CA TYR A 472 1.33 -11.98 -3.71
C TYR A 472 0.65 -12.29 -2.36
N GLY A 473 0.19 -11.26 -1.64
CA GLY A 473 -0.40 -11.35 -0.30
C GLY A 473 -1.92 -11.18 -0.28
N ILE A 474 -2.62 -11.92 0.58
CA ILE A 474 -4.04 -11.70 0.96
C ILE A 474 -4.15 -11.82 2.48
N GLY A 475 -4.67 -10.77 3.14
CA GLY A 475 -4.97 -10.81 4.56
C GLY A 475 -6.27 -11.58 4.84
N ILE A 476 -6.20 -12.89 5.09
CA ILE A 476 -7.37 -13.77 5.26
C ILE A 476 -8.31 -13.26 6.36
N THR A 477 -7.75 -12.91 7.52
CA THR A 477 -8.53 -12.36 8.65
C THR A 477 -9.12 -10.98 8.34
N ARG A 478 -8.38 -10.15 7.59
CA ARG A 478 -8.85 -8.83 7.13
C ARG A 478 -9.98 -8.96 6.12
N VAL A 479 -9.92 -9.93 5.21
CA VAL A 479 -10.98 -10.23 4.25
C VAL A 479 -12.30 -10.56 4.95
N VAL A 480 -12.28 -11.34 6.05
CA VAL A 480 -13.51 -11.62 6.84
C VAL A 480 -14.12 -10.32 7.36
N ALA A 481 -13.31 -9.41 7.91
CA ALA A 481 -13.80 -8.10 8.37
C ALA A 481 -14.33 -7.25 7.22
N ALA A 482 -13.62 -7.19 6.08
CA ALA A 482 -14.05 -6.45 4.91
C ALA A 482 -15.37 -6.95 4.30
N CYS A 483 -15.59 -8.27 4.32
CA CYS A 483 -16.89 -8.84 3.95
C CYS A 483 -18.02 -8.30 4.85
N ILE A 484 -17.79 -8.17 6.15
CA ILE A 484 -18.78 -7.63 7.09
C ILE A 484 -19.00 -6.14 6.85
N GLU A 485 -17.95 -5.36 6.60
CA GLU A 485 -18.04 -3.91 6.32
C GLU A 485 -18.91 -3.59 5.08
N GLN A 486 -19.02 -4.50 4.15
CA GLN A 486 -19.89 -4.33 2.98
C GLN A 486 -21.25 -5.04 3.08
N ASN A 487 -21.40 -6.02 3.99
CA ASN A 487 -22.57 -6.88 4.06
C ASN A 487 -23.12 -6.92 5.50
N PHE A 488 -23.67 -5.82 5.93
CA PHE A 488 -24.39 -5.68 7.20
C PHE A 488 -25.61 -4.79 7.04
N ASP A 489 -26.58 -4.96 7.94
CA ASP A 489 -27.75 -4.10 8.07
C ASP A 489 -28.01 -3.76 9.56
N GLU A 490 -29.15 -3.18 9.86
CA GLU A 490 -29.57 -2.85 11.23
C GLU A 490 -29.73 -4.08 12.12
N LYS A 491 -29.92 -5.28 11.53
CA LYS A 491 -30.10 -6.55 12.24
C LYS A 491 -28.77 -7.26 12.50
N GLY A 492 -27.71 -6.95 11.75
CA GLY A 492 -26.38 -7.53 11.92
C GLY A 492 -25.66 -7.89 10.64
N ILE A 493 -24.92 -9.01 10.66
CA ILE A 493 -24.18 -9.53 9.51
C ILE A 493 -25.16 -10.26 8.59
N MET A 494 -25.16 -9.87 7.29
CA MET A 494 -25.95 -10.52 6.25
C MET A 494 -25.22 -11.72 5.63
#